data_dde7fb4411f5d656807761da6b6acabf
#
_entry.id   dde7fb4411f5d656807761da6b6acabf
#
_cell.length_a   1.000
_cell.length_b   1.000
_cell.length_c   1.000
_cell.angle_alpha   90.00
_cell.angle_beta   90.00
_cell.angle_gamma   90.00
#
_symmetry.space_group_name_H-M   'P 1'
#
loop_
_entity.id
_entity.type
_entity.pdbx_description
1 polymer ?
#
loop_
_entity_poly.entity_id
_entity_poly.type
_entity_poly.pdbx_seq_one_letter_code
_entity_poly.pdbx_strand_id
1 'polypeptide(L)'
;MFEKLFLLVKNNAGKAVIGNPLIAEKYHEAVINDASSSIIEVLKGQMESGKLKDLVKYFQFTGIYNNPLIASAVTKFANKLDKFYNIEPATAMVIANDLIPPVMQELIKQSKSEQNKEFALSTMLSKLSGNGTDMGLLLNQLRIA
;
A
#
# COMPACT_ATOMS: atom_id res chain seq x y z
N MET A 1 0.20 11.37 5.56
CA MET A 1 0.07 9.93 5.33
C MET A 1 1.21 9.33 4.52
N PHE A 2 1.59 9.96 3.42
CA PHE A 2 2.65 9.43 2.55
C PHE A 2 3.97 9.22 3.29
N GLU A 3 4.38 10.17 4.10
CA GLU A 3 5.63 10.07 4.87
C GLU A 3 5.62 8.88 5.83
N LYS A 4 4.50 8.64 6.49
CA LYS A 4 4.34 7.50 7.40
C LYS A 4 4.38 6.19 6.64
N LEU A 5 3.73 6.13 5.50
CA LEU A 5 3.75 4.94 4.64
C LEU A 5 5.15 4.70 4.09
N PHE A 6 5.85 5.75 3.69
CA PHE A 6 7.23 5.66 3.22
C PHE A 6 8.13 5.02 4.31
N LEU A 7 8.00 5.47 5.55
CA LEU A 7 8.76 4.89 6.67
C LEU A 7 8.39 3.43 6.91
N LEU A 8 7.12 3.10 6.80
CA LEU A 8 6.66 1.72 6.96
C LEU A 8 7.27 0.81 5.89
N VAL A 9 7.28 1.26 4.64
CA VAL A 9 7.91 0.54 3.53
C VAL A 9 9.41 0.41 3.78
N LYS A 10 10.07 1.50 4.16
CA LYS A 10 11.51 1.51 4.42
C LYS A 10 11.89 0.51 5.53
N ASN A 11 11.10 0.43 6.58
CA ASN A 11 11.34 -0.49 7.69
C ASN A 11 11.21 -1.96 7.28
N ASN A 12 10.49 -2.24 6.20
CA ASN A 12 10.30 -3.59 5.67
C ASN A 12 11.17 -3.88 4.44
N ALA A 13 11.99 -2.93 4.00
CA ALA A 13 12.73 -3.02 2.74
C ALA A 13 14.14 -3.62 2.87
N GLY A 14 14.55 -4.03 4.06
CA GLY A 14 15.92 -4.47 4.32
C GLY A 14 16.40 -5.59 3.40
N LYS A 15 15.59 -6.63 3.21
CA LYS A 15 15.94 -7.77 2.35
C LYS A 15 15.64 -7.50 0.88
N ALA A 16 14.47 -6.98 0.59
CA ALA A 16 13.99 -6.86 -0.79
C ALA A 16 14.69 -5.76 -1.58
N VAL A 17 15.09 -4.69 -0.92
CA VAL A 17 15.65 -3.49 -1.57
C VAL A 17 17.08 -3.22 -1.10
N ILE A 18 17.27 -2.97 0.19
CA ILE A 18 18.55 -2.50 0.72
C ILE A 18 19.64 -3.57 0.59
N GLY A 19 19.31 -4.81 0.91
CA GLY A 19 20.25 -5.94 0.79
C GLY A 19 20.25 -6.59 -0.59
N ASN A 20 19.55 -6.03 -1.58
CA ASN A 20 19.42 -6.62 -2.90
C ASN A 20 20.50 -6.06 -3.84
N PRO A 21 21.43 -6.90 -4.35
CA PRO A 21 22.50 -6.42 -5.22
C PRO A 21 22.01 -5.92 -6.59
N LEU A 22 20.78 -6.26 -6.99
CA LEU A 22 20.19 -5.79 -8.24
C LEU A 22 19.73 -4.34 -8.17
N ILE A 23 19.61 -3.78 -6.95
CA ILE A 23 19.18 -2.40 -6.73
C ILE A 23 20.36 -1.62 -6.17
N ALA A 24 20.91 -0.71 -6.96
CA ALA A 24 22.01 0.13 -6.53
C ALA A 24 21.58 1.04 -5.38
N GLU A 25 22.50 1.30 -4.45
CA GLU A 25 22.25 2.10 -3.26
C GLU A 25 21.61 3.45 -3.59
N LYS A 26 22.07 4.10 -4.66
CA LYS A 26 21.54 5.41 -5.10
C LYS A 26 20.06 5.37 -5.48
N TYR A 27 19.50 4.17 -5.73
CA TYR A 27 18.10 4.00 -6.11
C TYR A 27 17.22 3.51 -4.96
N HIS A 28 17.79 3.19 -3.78
CA HIS A 28 17.02 2.62 -2.67
C HIS A 28 15.84 3.51 -2.27
N GLU A 29 16.09 4.81 -2.11
CA GLU A 29 15.02 5.75 -1.72
C GLU A 29 13.95 5.86 -2.80
N ALA A 30 14.34 5.93 -4.08
CA ALA A 30 13.42 6.00 -5.18
C ALA A 30 12.56 4.74 -5.29
N VAL A 31 13.15 3.56 -5.09
CA VAL A 31 12.42 2.28 -5.10
C VAL A 31 11.41 2.21 -3.95
N ILE A 32 11.81 2.63 -2.75
CA ILE A 32 10.92 2.69 -1.59
C ILE A 32 9.76 3.65 -1.87
N ASN A 33 10.04 4.79 -2.48
CA ASN A 33 9.02 5.75 -2.88
C ASN A 33 8.06 5.17 -3.91
N ASP A 34 8.56 4.40 -4.87
CA ASP A 34 7.73 3.74 -5.88
C ASP A 34 6.83 2.66 -5.27
N ALA A 35 7.33 1.93 -4.28
CA ALA A 35 6.51 0.96 -3.55
C ALA A 35 5.38 1.66 -2.79
N SER A 36 5.70 2.76 -2.11
CA SER A 36 4.73 3.55 -1.35
C SER A 36 3.66 4.12 -2.27
N SER A 37 4.06 4.72 -3.40
CA SER A 37 3.11 5.29 -4.36
C SER A 37 2.26 4.21 -5.03
N SER A 38 2.79 3.02 -5.24
CA SER A 38 2.00 1.90 -5.79
C SER A 38 0.86 1.51 -4.87
N ILE A 39 1.10 1.47 -3.56
CA ILE A 39 0.06 1.19 -2.57
C ILE A 39 -0.99 2.30 -2.59
N ILE A 40 -0.57 3.57 -2.59
CA ILE A 40 -1.49 4.71 -2.60
C ILE A 40 -2.33 4.71 -3.88
N GLU A 41 -1.74 4.43 -5.02
CA GLU A 41 -2.45 4.38 -6.30
C GLU A 41 -3.56 3.31 -6.29
N VAL A 42 -3.29 2.15 -5.69
CA VAL A 42 -4.30 1.09 -5.58
C VAL A 42 -5.46 1.52 -4.69
N LEU A 43 -5.16 2.10 -3.51
CA LEU A 43 -6.19 2.57 -2.59
C LEU A 43 -7.02 3.69 -3.22
N LYS A 44 -6.36 4.65 -3.84
CA LYS A 44 -7.01 5.78 -4.50
C LYS A 44 -7.86 5.31 -5.68
N GLY A 45 -7.37 4.36 -6.46
CA GLY A 45 -8.11 3.77 -7.57
C GLY A 45 -9.41 3.11 -7.14
N GLN A 46 -9.41 2.42 -6.01
CA GLN A 46 -10.62 1.83 -5.43
C GLN A 46 -11.65 2.90 -5.08
N MET A 47 -11.21 4.00 -4.49
CA MET A 47 -12.09 5.11 -4.14
C MET A 47 -12.68 5.77 -5.37
N GLU A 48 -11.85 6.07 -6.37
CA GLU A 48 -12.25 6.76 -7.59
C GLU A 48 -13.19 5.92 -8.47
N SER A 49 -13.08 4.61 -8.41
CA SER A 49 -13.94 3.71 -9.20
C SER A 49 -15.23 3.33 -8.47
N GLY A 50 -15.54 3.97 -7.34
CA GLY A 50 -16.76 3.72 -6.59
C GLY A 50 -16.76 2.43 -5.78
N LYS A 51 -15.60 1.83 -5.55
CA LYS A 51 -15.46 0.56 -4.82
C LYS A 51 -15.09 0.74 -3.35
N LEU A 52 -15.57 1.81 -2.74
CA LEU A 52 -15.28 2.13 -1.35
C LEU A 52 -15.72 1.02 -0.39
N LYS A 53 -16.87 0.42 -0.65
CA LYS A 53 -17.40 -0.68 0.17
C LYS A 53 -16.46 -1.88 0.14
N ASP A 54 -15.95 -2.23 -1.04
CA ASP A 54 -14.98 -3.32 -1.20
C ASP A 54 -13.67 -3.01 -0.49
N LEU A 55 -13.20 -1.77 -0.58
CA LEU A 55 -12.00 -1.32 0.11
C LEU A 55 -12.12 -1.51 1.62
N VAL A 56 -13.23 -1.07 2.21
CA VAL A 56 -13.50 -1.25 3.64
C VAL A 56 -13.50 -2.73 4.01
N LYS A 57 -14.15 -3.56 3.19
CA LYS A 57 -14.21 -4.99 3.39
C LYS A 57 -12.83 -5.63 3.41
N TYR A 58 -11.96 -5.26 2.47
CA TYR A 58 -10.61 -5.81 2.41
C TYR A 58 -9.77 -5.42 3.63
N PHE A 59 -10.00 -4.26 4.21
CA PHE A 59 -9.32 -3.83 5.42
C PHE A 59 -9.85 -4.50 6.68
N GLN A 60 -11.10 -4.96 6.67
CA GLN A 60 -11.73 -5.54 7.86
C GLN A 60 -11.63 -7.06 7.96
N PHE A 61 -11.75 -7.75 6.83
CA PHE A 61 -12.06 -9.19 6.86
C PHE A 61 -11.05 -10.08 6.16
N THR A 62 -10.11 -9.54 5.39
CA THR A 62 -9.26 -10.39 4.58
C THR A 62 -7.91 -10.69 5.18
N GLY A 63 -7.45 -11.92 4.99
CA GLY A 63 -6.06 -12.29 5.13
C GLY A 63 -5.25 -11.80 3.91
N ILE A 64 -3.92 -11.85 4.04
CA ILE A 64 -3.02 -11.33 2.99
C ILE A 64 -3.05 -12.15 1.70
N TYR A 65 -3.36 -13.45 1.78
CA TYR A 65 -3.23 -14.34 0.63
C TYR A 65 -4.34 -14.16 -0.42
N ASN A 66 -5.51 -13.69 0.00
CA ASN A 66 -6.67 -13.55 -0.88
C ASN A 66 -7.11 -12.09 -1.04
N ASN A 67 -6.22 -11.14 -0.76
CA ASN A 67 -6.57 -9.72 -0.82
C ASN A 67 -6.21 -9.15 -2.19
N PRO A 68 -7.21 -8.78 -3.04
CA PRO A 68 -6.93 -8.23 -4.36
C PRO A 68 -6.18 -6.91 -4.33
N LEU A 69 -6.30 -6.13 -3.25
CA LEU A 69 -5.56 -4.88 -3.11
C LEU A 69 -4.05 -5.15 -3.04
N ILE A 70 -3.67 -6.19 -2.31
CA ILE A 70 -2.27 -6.59 -2.18
C ILE A 70 -1.74 -7.06 -3.54
N ALA A 71 -2.49 -7.92 -4.23
CA ALA A 71 -2.10 -8.41 -5.55
C ALA A 71 -1.93 -7.26 -6.56
N SER A 72 -2.83 -6.29 -6.54
CA SER A 72 -2.75 -5.11 -7.41
C SER A 72 -1.52 -4.25 -7.10
N ALA A 73 -1.23 -4.04 -5.82
CA ALA A 73 -0.06 -3.27 -5.40
C ALA A 73 1.25 -3.98 -5.79
N VAL A 74 1.30 -5.30 -5.62
CA VAL A 74 2.44 -6.12 -6.05
C VAL A 74 2.70 -5.94 -7.55
N THR A 75 1.65 -6.06 -8.36
CA THR A 75 1.76 -5.93 -9.82
C THR A 75 2.22 -4.52 -10.23
N LYS A 76 1.65 -3.49 -9.63
CA LYS A 76 2.03 -2.10 -9.92
C LYS A 76 3.49 -1.84 -9.58
N PHE A 77 3.94 -2.30 -8.43
CA PHE A 77 5.32 -2.11 -8.01
C PHE A 77 6.28 -2.91 -8.91
N ALA A 78 5.95 -4.15 -9.21
CA ALA A 78 6.76 -4.97 -10.12
C ALA A 78 6.92 -4.31 -11.49
N ASN A 79 5.84 -3.73 -12.03
CA ASN A 79 5.89 -3.02 -13.31
C ASN A 79 6.82 -1.79 -13.25
N LYS A 80 6.84 -1.08 -12.13
CA LYS A 80 7.75 0.05 -11.93
C LYS A 80 9.20 -0.39 -11.86
N LEU A 81 9.47 -1.52 -11.18
CA LEU A 81 10.82 -2.08 -11.11
C LEU A 81 11.35 -2.45 -12.50
N ASP A 82 10.52 -3.07 -13.32
CA ASP A 82 10.88 -3.41 -14.70
C ASP A 82 11.11 -2.15 -15.55
N LYS A 83 10.16 -1.22 -15.51
CA LYS A 83 10.14 -0.04 -16.37
C LYS A 83 11.22 0.99 -16.00
N PHE A 84 11.43 1.26 -14.72
CA PHE A 84 12.31 2.33 -14.28
C PHE A 84 13.71 1.89 -13.92
N TYR A 85 13.90 0.63 -13.54
CA TYR A 85 15.18 0.11 -13.07
C TYR A 85 15.69 -1.06 -13.91
N ASN A 86 14.99 -1.36 -14.98
CA ASN A 86 15.38 -2.40 -15.93
C ASN A 86 15.58 -3.78 -15.29
N ILE A 87 14.73 -4.10 -14.30
CA ILE A 87 14.74 -5.40 -13.63
C ILE A 87 13.83 -6.36 -14.40
N GLU A 88 14.31 -7.55 -14.69
CA GLU A 88 13.54 -8.58 -15.40
C GLU A 88 12.17 -8.80 -14.73
N PRO A 89 11.06 -8.93 -15.50
CA PRO A 89 9.71 -9.06 -14.92
C PRO A 89 9.57 -10.15 -13.85
N ALA A 90 10.14 -11.33 -14.07
CA ALA A 90 10.07 -12.41 -13.08
C ALA A 90 10.78 -12.03 -11.78
N THR A 91 11.94 -11.42 -11.86
CA THR A 91 12.69 -10.93 -10.70
C THR A 91 11.97 -9.78 -10.02
N ALA A 92 11.41 -8.87 -10.81
CA ALA A 92 10.61 -7.76 -10.28
C ALA A 92 9.42 -8.27 -9.45
N MET A 93 8.73 -9.31 -9.90
CA MET A 93 7.64 -9.93 -9.16
C MET A 93 8.11 -10.54 -7.84
N VAL A 94 9.28 -11.17 -7.82
CA VAL A 94 9.84 -11.72 -6.57
C VAL A 94 10.12 -10.61 -5.57
N ILE A 95 10.74 -9.51 -6.01
CA ILE A 95 11.03 -8.36 -5.15
C ILE A 95 9.72 -7.76 -4.61
N ALA A 96 8.74 -7.57 -5.48
CA ALA A 96 7.45 -7.00 -5.09
C ALA A 96 6.71 -7.90 -4.11
N ASN A 97 6.74 -9.22 -4.30
CA ASN A 97 6.13 -10.17 -3.39
C ASN A 97 6.86 -10.26 -2.04
N ASP A 98 8.14 -9.93 -2.00
CA ASP A 98 8.89 -9.91 -0.74
C ASP A 98 8.62 -8.63 0.07
N LEU A 99 8.29 -7.53 -0.58
CA LEU A 99 8.13 -6.24 0.09
C LEU A 99 6.67 -5.86 0.35
N ILE A 100 5.80 -5.95 -0.65
CA ILE A 100 4.45 -5.38 -0.57
C ILE A 100 3.54 -6.11 0.43
N PRO A 101 3.43 -7.45 0.44
CA PRO A 101 2.53 -8.12 1.38
C PRO A 101 2.82 -7.82 2.86
N PRO A 102 4.07 -7.85 3.34
CA PRO A 102 4.35 -7.48 4.74
C PRO A 102 3.97 -6.03 5.06
N VAL A 103 4.20 -5.10 4.13
CA VAL A 103 3.84 -3.69 4.32
C VAL A 103 2.32 -3.54 4.38
N MET A 104 1.59 -4.17 3.47
CA MET A 104 0.13 -4.11 3.45
C MET A 104 -0.48 -4.75 4.69
N GLN A 105 0.09 -5.86 5.15
CA GLN A 105 -0.36 -6.51 6.38
C GLN A 105 -0.21 -5.57 7.57
N GLU A 106 0.93 -4.91 7.69
CA GLU A 106 1.19 -3.95 8.76
C GLU A 106 0.28 -2.73 8.65
N LEU A 107 0.07 -2.22 7.45
CA LEU A 107 -0.82 -1.09 7.21
C LEU A 107 -2.26 -1.42 7.64
N ILE A 108 -2.77 -2.59 7.27
CA ILE A 108 -4.11 -3.05 7.66
C ILE A 108 -4.20 -3.20 9.17
N LYS A 109 -3.18 -3.78 9.79
CA LYS A 109 -3.11 -3.94 11.24
C LYS A 109 -3.15 -2.58 11.95
N GLN A 110 -2.35 -1.63 11.48
CA GLN A 110 -2.30 -0.29 12.08
C GLN A 110 -3.60 0.48 11.84
N SER A 111 -4.29 0.24 10.73
CA SER A 111 -5.58 0.88 10.45
C SER A 111 -6.66 0.50 11.47
N LYS A 112 -6.50 -0.64 12.15
CA LYS A 112 -7.42 -1.12 13.19
C LYS A 112 -6.99 -0.71 14.59
N SER A 113 -5.80 -0.13 14.76
CA SER A 113 -5.27 0.29 16.05
C SER A 113 -5.81 1.65 16.45
N GLU A 114 -6.40 1.74 17.65
CA GLU A 114 -6.87 3.01 18.19
C GLU A 114 -5.71 3.97 18.50
N GLN A 115 -4.52 3.45 18.68
CA GLN A 115 -3.35 4.25 19.03
C GLN A 115 -2.71 4.93 17.82
N ASN A 116 -2.91 4.41 16.62
CA ASN A 116 -2.32 4.97 15.42
C ASN A 116 -3.37 5.60 14.52
N LYS A 117 -3.74 6.85 14.84
CA LYS A 117 -4.78 7.58 14.11
C LYS A 117 -4.37 7.93 12.68
N GLU A 118 -3.08 8.00 12.41
CA GLU A 118 -2.57 8.35 11.06
C GLU A 118 -2.98 7.31 10.02
N PHE A 119 -3.00 6.03 10.40
CA PHE A 119 -3.40 4.95 9.52
C PHE A 119 -4.83 4.47 9.77
N ALA A 120 -5.60 5.16 10.61
CA ALA A 120 -7.03 4.86 10.71
C ALA A 120 -7.67 4.97 9.33
N LEU A 121 -8.51 4.01 8.99
CA LEU A 121 -9.07 3.92 7.64
C LEU A 121 -9.76 5.22 7.20
N SER A 122 -10.55 5.83 8.10
CA SER A 122 -11.23 7.10 7.81
C SER A 122 -10.23 8.22 7.50
N THR A 123 -9.14 8.30 8.26
CA THR A 123 -8.10 9.32 8.07
C THR A 123 -7.40 9.13 6.74
N MET A 124 -7.02 7.88 6.40
CA MET A 124 -6.38 7.58 5.13
C MET A 124 -7.27 7.94 3.94
N LEU A 125 -8.55 7.56 4.00
CA LEU A 125 -9.49 7.83 2.92
C LEU A 125 -9.74 9.33 2.75
N SER A 126 -9.84 10.07 3.85
CA SER A 126 -9.98 11.53 3.79
C SER A 126 -8.79 12.20 3.11
N LYS A 127 -7.58 11.78 3.43
CA LYS A 127 -6.36 12.30 2.81
C LYS A 127 -6.25 11.92 1.33
N LEU A 128 -6.63 10.70 0.98
CA LEU A 128 -6.60 10.24 -0.40
C LEU A 128 -7.62 10.96 -1.28
N SER A 129 -8.79 11.31 -0.71
CA SER A 129 -9.82 12.03 -1.45
C SER A 129 -9.43 13.46 -1.78
N GLY A 130 -8.54 14.07 -0.97
CA GLY A 130 -7.99 15.39 -1.21
C GLY A 130 -8.97 16.56 -1.03
N ASN A 131 -10.20 16.32 -0.59
CA ASN A 131 -11.23 17.35 -0.53
C ASN A 131 -11.84 17.56 0.86
N GLY A 132 -11.28 16.96 1.88
CA GLY A 132 -11.76 17.13 3.26
C GLY A 132 -13.12 16.49 3.55
N THR A 133 -13.61 15.60 2.70
CA THR A 133 -14.86 14.87 2.93
C THR A 133 -14.74 14.06 4.22
N ASP A 134 -15.84 14.06 5.01
CA ASP A 134 -15.89 13.27 6.25
C ASP A 134 -16.11 11.79 5.91
N MET A 135 -15.02 11.10 5.72
CA MET A 135 -15.05 9.67 5.41
C MET A 135 -15.40 8.81 6.63
N GLY A 136 -15.23 9.36 7.84
CA GLY A 136 -15.60 8.64 9.06
C GLY A 136 -17.09 8.34 9.12
N LEU A 137 -17.91 9.33 8.81
CA LEU A 137 -19.36 9.16 8.77
C LEU A 137 -19.78 8.16 7.69
N LEU A 138 -19.22 8.28 6.51
CA LEU A 138 -19.50 7.38 5.39
C LEU A 138 -19.11 5.93 5.74
N LEU A 139 -17.96 5.73 6.37
CA LEU A 139 -17.51 4.39 6.77
C LEU A 139 -18.43 3.78 7.82
N ASN A 140 -18.92 4.57 8.77
CA ASN A 140 -19.87 4.09 9.77
C ASN A 140 -21.15 3.59 9.11
N GLN A 141 -21.65 4.28 8.11
CA GLN A 141 -22.84 3.86 7.36
C GLN A 141 -22.58 2.53 6.62
N LEU A 142 -21.42 2.36 6.05
CA LEU A 142 -21.05 1.13 5.35
C LEU A 142 -20.86 -0.05 6.31
N ARG A 143 -20.34 0.20 7.51
CA ARG A 143 -20.14 -0.87 8.52
C ARG A 143 -21.45 -1.37 9.09
N ILE A 144 -22.43 -0.50 9.23
CA ILE A 144 -23.75 -0.86 9.75
C ILE A 144 -24.56 -1.60 8.69
N ALA A 145 -24.35 -1.30 7.44
CA ALA A 145 -25.00 -1.97 6.34
C ALA A 145 -24.37 -3.33 6.07
#